data_98f849b59b2e841bffe6c989ba328c12
#
_entry.id   98f849b59b2e841bffe6c989ba328c12
#
_cell.length_a   1.000
_cell.length_b   1.000
_cell.length_c   1.000
_cell.angle_alpha   90.00
_cell.angle_beta   90.00
_cell.angle_gamma   90.00
#
_symmetry.space_group_name_H-M   'P 1'
#
loop_
_entity.id
_entity.type
_entity.pdbx_description
1 polymer ?
#
loop_
_entity_poly.entity_id
_entity_poly.type
_entity_poly.pdbx_seq_one_letter_code
_entity_poly.pdbx_strand_id
1 'polypeptide(L)'
;DRICQIGTQQRSDPMQKQVKQLLHEDKAIGALKACRVNRFGVRASIGKRETPLSVDKNIAYDLWLGPAQDKPIFRKSLHYDWHWDWNTGSGEMGNWGVHVLDDVRNNVFLDKVTLPQKIFGGGGRVVWNDAGETPNVHFVYFDTGGIPVVIGLSNLPSAPGGKKAAPHPGPGSGYIVYGEGGYYHGQRGRGAAYDNDGKLIKKFSGNSGNGLHQKNFLDAVRDRDRSQQNAEVEVGHHSTGWCNLANIAFQCGDQFSSDQAKEIDIAQWSTLMNEMKSHTQVHGIKMESDQIRLSPMMELNPEAGRF
;
A
#
# COMPACT_ATOMS: atom_id res chain seq x y z
N ASP A 1 -23.75 -15.10 -9.01
CA ASP A 1 -23.63 -16.34 -9.82
C ASP A 1 -22.34 -16.43 -10.64
N ARG A 2 -21.33 -15.65 -10.36
CA ARG A 2 -20.02 -15.72 -11.03
C ARG A 2 -18.92 -15.74 -10.01
N ILE A 3 -17.84 -16.46 -10.32
CA ILE A 3 -16.63 -16.49 -9.52
C ILE A 3 -15.76 -15.29 -9.95
N CYS A 4 -15.35 -14.48 -8.99
CA CYS A 4 -14.47 -13.34 -9.20
C CYS A 4 -13.39 -13.36 -8.12
N GLN A 5 -12.14 -13.45 -8.52
CA GLN A 5 -11.00 -13.48 -7.61
C GLN A 5 -10.10 -12.27 -7.82
N ILE A 6 -9.70 -11.64 -6.73
CA ILE A 6 -8.82 -10.48 -6.75
C ILE A 6 -7.35 -10.91 -6.77
N GLY A 7 -6.50 -10.09 -7.40
CA GLY A 7 -5.07 -10.39 -7.60
C GLY A 7 -4.18 -10.25 -6.36
N THR A 8 -4.68 -10.49 -5.15
CA THR A 8 -3.89 -10.53 -3.91
C THR A 8 -3.37 -11.94 -3.64
N GLN A 9 -2.52 -12.41 -4.53
CA GLN A 9 -2.11 -13.80 -4.65
C GLN A 9 -1.37 -14.38 -3.44
N GLN A 10 -0.80 -13.55 -2.57
CA GLN A 10 -0.17 -14.03 -1.35
C GLN A 10 -1.13 -14.77 -0.42
N ARG A 11 -2.42 -14.47 -0.47
CA ARG A 11 -3.46 -15.22 0.27
C ARG A 11 -3.49 -16.71 -0.06
N SER A 12 -2.98 -17.09 -1.24
CA SER A 12 -2.86 -18.48 -1.66
C SER A 12 -1.49 -19.10 -1.36
N ASP A 13 -0.56 -18.34 -0.73
CA ASP A 13 0.73 -18.89 -0.29
C ASP A 13 0.54 -19.64 1.03
N PRO A 14 0.88 -20.95 1.11
CA PRO A 14 0.77 -21.74 2.33
C PRO A 14 1.55 -21.15 3.51
N MET A 15 2.59 -20.36 3.24
CA MET A 15 3.35 -19.65 4.26
C MET A 15 2.46 -18.77 5.13
N GLN A 16 1.41 -18.16 4.59
CA GLN A 16 0.52 -17.25 5.33
C GLN A 16 -0.16 -17.95 6.51
N LYS A 17 -0.50 -19.23 6.38
CA LYS A 17 -1.07 -20.03 7.47
C LYS A 17 -0.07 -20.16 8.64
N GLN A 18 1.20 -20.39 8.32
CA GLN A 18 2.27 -20.50 9.32
C GLN A 18 2.53 -19.15 10.02
N VAL A 19 2.44 -18.04 9.28
CA VAL A 19 2.57 -16.70 9.86
C VAL A 19 1.43 -16.41 10.82
N LYS A 20 0.18 -16.70 10.44
CA LYS A 20 -0.99 -16.56 11.33
C LYS A 20 -0.84 -17.39 12.59
N GLN A 21 -0.40 -18.64 12.48
CA GLN A 21 -0.12 -19.50 13.63
C GLN A 21 0.89 -18.85 14.56
N LEU A 22 2.04 -18.40 14.05
CA LEU A 22 3.08 -17.74 14.85
C LEU A 22 2.57 -16.50 15.58
N LEU A 23 1.77 -15.65 14.90
CA LEU A 23 1.32 -14.38 15.47
C LEU A 23 0.18 -14.55 16.47
N HIS A 24 -0.77 -15.47 16.23
CA HIS A 24 -2.02 -15.54 16.98
C HIS A 24 -2.16 -16.75 17.90
N GLU A 25 -1.64 -17.92 17.50
CA GLU A 25 -1.72 -19.15 18.28
C GLU A 25 -0.49 -19.29 19.18
N ASP A 26 0.71 -19.32 18.59
CA ASP A 26 1.97 -19.46 19.32
C ASP A 26 2.33 -18.18 20.09
N LYS A 27 1.82 -17.01 19.64
CA LYS A 27 2.13 -15.66 20.18
C LYS A 27 3.62 -15.43 20.36
N ALA A 28 4.42 -15.89 19.39
CA ALA A 28 5.87 -15.98 19.53
C ALA A 28 6.57 -14.61 19.66
N ILE A 29 5.88 -13.51 19.33
CA ILE A 29 6.34 -12.14 19.54
C ILE A 29 5.48 -11.38 20.57
N GLY A 30 4.67 -12.09 21.37
CA GLY A 30 3.77 -11.49 22.37
C GLY A 30 2.56 -10.79 21.78
N ALA A 31 1.91 -9.94 22.57
CA ALA A 31 0.77 -9.15 22.10
C ALA A 31 1.22 -8.15 21.00
N LEU A 32 0.43 -8.07 19.92
CA LEU A 32 0.74 -7.19 18.79
C LEU A 32 0.45 -5.74 19.15
N LYS A 33 1.36 -4.82 18.83
CA LYS A 33 1.32 -3.42 19.26
C LYS A 33 1.16 -2.43 18.10
N ALA A 34 1.81 -2.66 16.97
CA ALA A 34 1.75 -1.78 15.81
C ALA A 34 2.18 -2.51 14.55
N CYS A 35 1.79 -1.96 13.40
CA CYS A 35 2.27 -2.40 12.10
C CYS A 35 2.90 -1.24 11.33
N ARG A 36 3.99 -1.53 10.64
CA ARG A 36 4.57 -0.66 9.64
C ARG A 36 4.57 -1.35 8.29
N VAL A 37 4.06 -0.65 7.29
CA VAL A 37 4.03 -1.09 5.90
C VAL A 37 5.00 -0.24 5.09
N ASN A 38 5.77 -0.87 4.22
CA ASN A 38 6.72 -0.21 3.36
C ASN A 38 6.41 -0.51 1.89
N ARG A 39 6.40 0.54 1.08
CA ARG A 39 6.49 0.44 -0.36
C ARG A 39 7.53 1.42 -0.89
N PHE A 40 8.80 1.06 -0.76
CA PHE A 40 9.96 1.79 -1.26
C PHE A 40 10.45 1.12 -2.54
N GLY A 41 9.88 1.52 -3.67
CA GLY A 41 10.16 0.95 -4.99
C GLY A 41 10.44 2.03 -6.00
N VAL A 42 11.72 2.17 -6.39
CA VAL A 42 12.14 3.20 -7.35
C VAL A 42 11.39 3.05 -8.67
N ARG A 43 10.81 4.16 -9.13
CA ARG A 43 10.15 4.30 -10.42
C ARG A 43 10.81 5.41 -11.22
N ALA A 44 10.53 5.45 -12.50
CA ALA A 44 10.87 6.58 -13.36
C ALA A 44 9.68 7.53 -13.49
N SER A 45 9.96 8.78 -13.85
CA SER A 45 8.93 9.72 -14.31
C SER A 45 8.22 9.16 -15.55
N ILE A 46 6.92 9.31 -15.61
CA ILE A 46 6.10 8.93 -16.79
C ILE A 46 6.20 9.95 -17.93
N GLY A 47 6.92 11.04 -17.69
CA GLY A 47 7.09 12.14 -18.65
C GLY A 47 5.80 12.88 -18.95
N LYS A 48 5.92 13.91 -19.80
CA LYS A 48 4.83 14.77 -20.23
C LYS A 48 4.96 15.05 -21.72
N ARG A 49 3.83 15.06 -22.42
CA ARG A 49 3.71 15.44 -23.82
C ARG A 49 3.19 16.87 -23.93
N GLU A 50 3.56 17.56 -24.97
CA GLU A 50 3.01 18.88 -25.30
C GLU A 50 1.64 18.78 -25.98
N THR A 51 1.40 17.67 -26.68
CA THR A 51 0.14 17.39 -27.37
C THR A 51 -0.46 16.08 -26.84
N PRO A 52 -1.78 15.93 -26.85
CA PRO A 52 -2.44 14.70 -26.43
C PRO A 52 -1.91 13.46 -27.15
N LEU A 53 -1.89 12.32 -26.42
CA LEU A 53 -1.55 11.02 -26.99
C LEU A 53 -2.65 10.62 -27.99
N SER A 54 -2.25 10.27 -29.20
CA SER A 54 -3.14 9.58 -30.13
C SER A 54 -3.21 8.11 -29.78
N VAL A 55 -4.39 7.62 -29.44
CA VAL A 55 -4.60 6.20 -29.14
C VAL A 55 -4.59 5.40 -30.44
N ASP A 56 -3.89 4.25 -30.45
CA ASP A 56 -3.85 3.37 -31.60
C ASP A 56 -5.26 2.88 -31.96
N LYS A 57 -5.62 2.96 -33.24
CA LYS A 57 -6.93 2.54 -33.77
C LYS A 57 -7.27 1.04 -33.54
N ASN A 58 -6.28 0.21 -33.25
CA ASN A 58 -6.47 -1.20 -32.95
C ASN A 58 -6.86 -1.43 -31.49
N ILE A 59 -6.87 -0.38 -30.65
CA ILE A 59 -7.33 -0.45 -29.26
C ILE A 59 -8.81 -0.08 -29.23
N ALA A 60 -9.64 -0.97 -28.68
CA ALA A 60 -11.04 -0.67 -28.37
C ALA A 60 -11.10 0.31 -27.19
N TYR A 61 -10.82 1.61 -27.47
CA TYR A 61 -10.56 2.63 -26.45
C TYR A 61 -11.73 2.83 -25.51
N ASP A 62 -12.97 2.82 -26.01
CA ASP A 62 -14.17 2.95 -25.18
C ASP A 62 -14.29 1.82 -24.15
N LEU A 63 -13.94 0.59 -24.56
CA LEU A 63 -13.94 -0.55 -23.66
C LEU A 63 -12.79 -0.46 -22.64
N TRP A 64 -11.62 0.04 -23.07
CA TRP A 64 -10.49 0.27 -22.19
C TRP A 64 -10.79 1.37 -21.17
N LEU A 65 -11.42 2.45 -21.62
CA LEU A 65 -11.78 3.60 -20.78
C LEU A 65 -12.84 3.22 -19.73
N GLY A 66 -13.80 2.39 -20.09
CA GLY A 66 -14.88 1.95 -19.21
C GLY A 66 -15.66 3.14 -18.63
N PRO A 67 -15.81 3.23 -17.28
CA PRO A 67 -16.52 4.33 -16.62
C PRO A 67 -15.67 5.60 -16.45
N ALA A 68 -14.40 5.61 -16.83
CA ALA A 68 -13.54 6.78 -16.72
C ALA A 68 -13.95 7.86 -17.72
N GLN A 69 -13.61 9.11 -17.42
CA GLN A 69 -13.92 10.24 -18.30
C GLN A 69 -13.01 10.21 -19.54
N ASP A 70 -13.54 10.48 -20.71
CA ASP A 70 -12.74 10.72 -21.90
C ASP A 70 -12.07 12.10 -21.81
N LYS A 71 -10.78 12.08 -21.46
CA LYS A 71 -9.93 13.25 -21.28
C LYS A 71 -8.69 13.16 -22.17
N PRO A 72 -8.15 14.30 -22.66
CA PRO A 72 -6.86 14.31 -23.33
C PRO A 72 -5.76 13.71 -22.46
N ILE A 73 -4.99 12.78 -23.00
CA ILE A 73 -3.92 12.05 -22.30
C ILE A 73 -2.58 12.72 -22.61
N PHE A 74 -1.89 13.26 -21.60
CA PHE A 74 -0.59 13.92 -21.77
C PHE A 74 0.60 13.07 -21.28
N ARG A 75 0.38 11.87 -20.72
CA ARG A 75 1.45 10.93 -20.41
C ARG A 75 2.00 10.30 -21.70
N LYS A 76 3.24 9.80 -21.64
CA LYS A 76 3.93 9.27 -22.82
C LYS A 76 3.33 7.98 -23.35
N SER A 77 2.80 7.14 -22.48
CA SER A 77 2.25 5.82 -22.82
C SER A 77 0.81 5.66 -22.35
N LEU A 78 -0.02 5.00 -23.14
CA LEU A 78 -1.35 4.59 -22.70
C LEU A 78 -1.24 3.46 -21.70
N HIS A 79 -0.43 2.44 -22.02
CA HIS A 79 -0.24 1.25 -21.21
C HIS A 79 0.68 1.54 -20.03
N TYR A 80 0.35 0.96 -18.87
CA TYR A 80 1.03 1.05 -17.58
C TYR A 80 0.99 2.45 -16.93
N ASP A 81 1.26 3.54 -17.64
CA ASP A 81 1.29 4.89 -17.07
C ASP A 81 -0.07 5.39 -16.58
N TRP A 82 -1.15 4.71 -16.95
CA TRP A 82 -2.51 4.95 -16.46
C TRP A 82 -2.63 4.84 -14.92
N HIS A 83 -1.71 4.14 -14.28
CA HIS A 83 -1.71 3.99 -12.81
C HIS A 83 -1.63 5.33 -12.08
N TRP A 84 -0.93 6.33 -12.64
CA TRP A 84 -0.65 7.61 -11.99
C TRP A 84 -1.55 8.75 -12.43
N ASP A 85 -2.65 8.46 -13.08
CA ASP A 85 -3.71 9.37 -13.50
C ASP A 85 -4.96 9.06 -12.66
N TRP A 86 -5.50 10.04 -11.91
CA TRP A 86 -6.66 9.83 -11.05
C TRP A 86 -7.92 9.37 -11.80
N ASN A 87 -8.00 9.67 -13.08
CA ASN A 87 -9.13 9.26 -13.92
C ASN A 87 -9.16 7.75 -14.17
N THR A 88 -8.00 7.10 -14.18
CA THR A 88 -7.86 5.70 -14.58
C THR A 88 -7.16 4.82 -13.56
N GLY A 89 -6.54 5.40 -12.53
CA GLY A 89 -5.74 4.68 -11.56
C GLY A 89 -5.76 5.30 -10.17
N SER A 90 -5.12 4.66 -9.23
CA SER A 90 -5.02 5.04 -7.82
C SER A 90 -3.56 5.11 -7.33
N GLY A 91 -2.63 5.31 -8.25
CA GLY A 91 -1.20 5.45 -7.98
C GLY A 91 -0.52 4.18 -7.47
N GLU A 92 0.68 4.36 -6.96
CA GLU A 92 1.45 3.25 -6.40
C GLU A 92 0.78 2.68 -5.13
N MET A 93 -0.03 3.48 -4.43
CA MET A 93 -0.82 3.01 -3.30
C MET A 93 -1.80 1.92 -3.73
N GLY A 94 -2.56 2.13 -4.80
CA GLY A 94 -3.46 1.10 -5.34
C GLY A 94 -2.73 0.00 -6.12
N ASN A 95 -1.57 0.30 -6.73
CA ASN A 95 -0.82 -0.69 -7.51
C ASN A 95 -0.11 -1.71 -6.62
N TRP A 96 0.74 -1.26 -5.69
CA TRP A 96 1.51 -2.13 -4.78
C TRP A 96 1.07 -2.05 -3.33
N GLY A 97 0.60 -0.88 -2.89
CA GLY A 97 0.12 -0.72 -1.52
C GLY A 97 -0.97 -1.72 -1.18
N VAL A 98 -1.87 -2.02 -2.12
CA VAL A 98 -2.93 -3.00 -1.93
C VAL A 98 -2.41 -4.38 -1.53
N HIS A 99 -1.30 -4.86 -2.11
CA HIS A 99 -0.76 -6.17 -1.79
C HIS A 99 -0.22 -6.25 -0.36
N VAL A 100 0.47 -5.19 0.09
CA VAL A 100 1.09 -5.19 1.43
C VAL A 100 0.07 -4.84 2.53
N LEU A 101 -0.92 -4.00 2.24
CA LEU A 101 -2.04 -3.73 3.15
C LEU A 101 -2.97 -4.95 3.26
N ASP A 102 -3.19 -5.67 2.16
CA ASP A 102 -3.92 -6.93 2.17
C ASP A 102 -3.23 -7.99 3.04
N ASP A 103 -1.90 -8.08 2.99
CA ASP A 103 -1.13 -8.98 3.85
C ASP A 103 -1.31 -8.65 5.34
N VAL A 104 -1.31 -7.36 5.70
CA VAL A 104 -1.57 -6.91 7.07
C VAL A 104 -3.00 -7.28 7.48
N ARG A 105 -4.01 -6.99 6.63
CA ARG A 105 -5.39 -7.39 6.92
C ARG A 105 -5.53 -8.90 7.11
N ASN A 106 -4.90 -9.68 6.21
CA ASN A 106 -4.96 -11.14 6.25
C ASN A 106 -4.23 -11.73 7.47
N ASN A 107 -3.01 -11.27 7.77
CA ASN A 107 -2.14 -11.91 8.75
C ASN A 107 -2.25 -11.30 10.15
N VAL A 108 -2.47 -9.99 10.26
CA VAL A 108 -2.51 -9.31 11.55
C VAL A 108 -3.94 -9.20 12.06
N PHE A 109 -4.87 -8.84 11.21
CA PHE A 109 -6.26 -8.62 11.59
C PHE A 109 -7.17 -9.83 11.32
N LEU A 110 -6.71 -10.86 10.62
CA LEU A 110 -7.50 -12.03 10.23
C LEU A 110 -8.80 -11.62 9.52
N ASP A 111 -8.72 -10.56 8.71
CA ASP A 111 -9.83 -9.90 7.99
C ASP A 111 -10.94 -9.29 8.89
N LYS A 112 -10.76 -9.26 10.22
CA LYS A 112 -11.76 -8.71 11.16
C LYS A 112 -11.86 -7.19 11.10
N VAL A 113 -10.80 -6.50 10.67
CA VAL A 113 -10.81 -5.06 10.42
C VAL A 113 -11.07 -4.84 8.93
N THR A 114 -12.26 -4.41 8.58
CA THR A 114 -12.64 -4.11 7.19
C THR A 114 -11.99 -2.82 6.71
N LEU A 115 -12.24 -1.72 7.41
CA LEU A 115 -11.67 -0.39 7.18
C LEU A 115 -11.15 0.20 8.50
N PRO A 116 -10.21 1.16 8.47
CA PRO A 116 -9.79 1.88 9.68
C PRO A 116 -10.92 2.78 10.20
N GLN A 117 -10.88 3.13 11.48
CA GLN A 117 -11.82 4.07 12.11
C GLN A 117 -11.41 5.53 11.85
N LYS A 118 -10.10 5.80 11.78
CA LYS A 118 -9.58 7.13 11.46
C LYS A 118 -8.41 6.99 10.50
N ILE A 119 -8.19 8.05 9.73
CA ILE A 119 -7.08 8.14 8.81
C ILE A 119 -6.44 9.53 8.87
N PHE A 120 -5.14 9.55 8.77
CA PHE A 120 -4.33 10.75 8.73
C PHE A 120 -3.13 10.52 7.82
N GLY A 121 -2.89 11.39 6.87
CA GLY A 121 -1.79 11.16 5.98
C GLY A 121 -1.65 12.22 4.90
N GLY A 122 -0.59 12.06 4.13
CA GLY A 122 -0.26 13.00 3.09
C GLY A 122 0.87 12.54 2.22
N GLY A 123 1.40 13.45 1.44
CA GLY A 123 2.46 13.15 0.49
C GLY A 123 2.57 14.21 -0.59
N GLY A 124 3.23 13.86 -1.68
CA GLY A 124 3.38 14.74 -2.82
C GLY A 124 3.80 14.00 -4.08
N ARG A 125 3.52 14.62 -5.22
CA ARG A 125 4.20 14.28 -6.45
C ARG A 125 5.33 15.25 -6.67
N VAL A 126 6.51 14.87 -6.24
CA VAL A 126 7.67 15.76 -6.12
C VAL A 126 8.81 15.30 -7.02
N VAL A 127 9.75 16.20 -7.31
CA VAL A 127 10.94 15.96 -8.16
C VAL A 127 10.63 15.84 -9.64
N TRP A 128 9.52 15.21 -10.03
CA TRP A 128 9.18 14.98 -11.43
C TRP A 128 8.20 16.03 -11.95
N ASN A 129 8.54 16.68 -13.04
CA ASN A 129 7.60 17.47 -13.83
C ASN A 129 7.06 16.59 -14.95
N ASP A 130 6.04 15.79 -14.64
CA ASP A 130 5.44 14.85 -15.57
C ASP A 130 3.90 14.94 -15.56
N ALA A 131 3.24 14.09 -16.31
CA ALA A 131 1.78 14.06 -16.41
C ALA A 131 1.10 13.23 -15.30
N GLY A 132 1.86 12.74 -14.31
CA GLY A 132 1.29 12.01 -13.19
C GLY A 132 0.64 12.95 -12.18
N GLU A 133 -0.43 12.49 -11.56
CA GLU A 133 -1.23 13.24 -10.58
C GLU A 133 -1.12 12.63 -9.18
N THR A 134 -0.96 11.32 -9.10
CA THR A 134 -0.89 10.59 -7.83
C THR A 134 0.45 10.80 -7.14
N PRO A 135 0.52 10.80 -5.79
CA PRO A 135 1.77 11.02 -5.06
C PRO A 135 2.81 9.94 -5.38
N ASN A 136 4.08 10.36 -5.47
CA ASN A 136 5.23 9.48 -5.55
C ASN A 136 6.02 9.39 -4.23
N VAL A 137 5.65 10.21 -3.26
CA VAL A 137 5.98 10.11 -1.84
C VAL A 137 4.67 10.17 -1.09
N HIS A 138 4.36 9.16 -0.27
CA HIS A 138 3.08 9.03 0.41
C HIS A 138 3.29 8.40 1.79
N PHE A 139 2.69 8.96 2.82
CA PHE A 139 2.76 8.49 4.20
C PHE A 139 1.38 8.59 4.85
N VAL A 140 0.96 7.50 5.50
CA VAL A 140 -0.39 7.42 6.06
C VAL A 140 -0.37 6.67 7.38
N TYR A 141 -1.15 7.17 8.32
CA TYR A 141 -1.52 6.53 9.57
C TYR A 141 -2.97 6.07 9.49
N PHE A 142 -3.22 4.84 9.89
CA PHE A 142 -4.53 4.24 10.03
C PHE A 142 -4.76 3.87 11.49
N ASP A 143 -5.77 4.46 12.10
CA ASP A 143 -6.30 4.04 13.40
C ASP A 143 -7.35 2.95 13.17
N THR A 144 -7.11 1.78 13.73
CA THR A 144 -8.01 0.63 13.61
C THR A 144 -8.89 0.42 14.84
N GLY A 145 -8.79 1.32 15.83
CA GLY A 145 -9.37 1.13 17.16
C GLY A 145 -8.61 0.13 18.03
N GLY A 146 -7.43 -0.31 17.59
CA GLY A 146 -6.57 -1.26 18.29
C GLY A 146 -5.13 -1.16 17.85
N ILE A 147 -4.67 -2.06 16.97
CA ILE A 147 -3.29 -2.05 16.46
C ILE A 147 -3.15 -0.97 15.38
N PRO A 148 -2.42 0.13 15.62
CA PRO A 148 -2.20 1.15 14.59
C PRO A 148 -1.36 0.62 13.43
N VAL A 149 -1.64 1.14 12.23
CA VAL A 149 -0.89 0.82 11.02
C VAL A 149 -0.36 2.10 10.40
N VAL A 150 0.92 2.13 10.06
CA VAL A 150 1.50 3.20 9.28
C VAL A 150 2.04 2.64 7.96
N ILE A 151 1.87 3.38 6.87
CA ILE A 151 2.47 3.05 5.58
C ILE A 151 3.34 4.20 5.08
N GLY A 152 4.56 3.86 4.69
CA GLY A 152 5.46 4.73 3.96
C GLY A 152 5.67 4.21 2.53
N LEU A 153 5.50 5.11 1.57
CA LEU A 153 5.69 4.82 0.15
C LEU A 153 6.59 5.88 -0.48
N SER A 154 7.58 5.44 -1.25
CA SER A 154 8.34 6.31 -2.11
C SER A 154 8.75 5.62 -3.41
N ASN A 155 8.57 6.34 -4.52
CA ASN A 155 9.10 5.95 -5.83
C ASN A 155 10.44 6.63 -6.15
N LEU A 156 10.91 7.52 -5.29
CA LEU A 156 12.19 8.20 -5.48
C LEU A 156 13.37 7.32 -5.05
N PRO A 157 14.52 7.42 -5.73
CA PRO A 157 15.74 6.77 -5.28
C PRO A 157 16.29 7.43 -4.01
N SER A 158 17.25 6.78 -3.34
CA SER A 158 17.94 7.32 -2.16
C SER A 158 18.76 8.59 -2.40
N ALA A 159 19.07 8.86 -3.66
CA ALA A 159 19.76 10.08 -4.09
C ALA A 159 19.37 10.41 -5.55
N PRO A 160 19.45 11.69 -5.97
CA PRO A 160 19.18 12.08 -7.34
C PRO A 160 19.99 11.27 -8.36
N GLY A 161 19.32 10.73 -9.40
CA GLY A 161 19.94 9.87 -10.40
C GLY A 161 20.29 8.45 -9.94
N GLY A 162 20.06 8.11 -8.68
CA GLY A 162 20.30 6.78 -8.11
C GLY A 162 19.30 5.72 -8.58
N LYS A 163 19.58 4.46 -8.21
CA LYS A 163 18.71 3.31 -8.51
C LYS A 163 18.27 2.55 -7.25
N LYS A 164 18.87 2.86 -6.11
CA LYS A 164 18.53 2.22 -4.83
C LYS A 164 17.40 2.97 -4.16
N ALA A 165 16.50 2.25 -3.50
CA ALA A 165 15.48 2.85 -2.66
C ALA A 165 16.09 3.58 -1.45
N ALA A 166 15.32 4.52 -0.86
CA ALA A 166 15.70 5.14 0.40
C ALA A 166 15.89 4.11 1.51
N PRO A 167 16.74 4.37 2.51
CA PRO A 167 16.82 3.55 3.73
C PRO A 167 15.47 3.46 4.44
N HIS A 168 15.13 2.29 4.93
CA HIS A 168 13.90 2.03 5.68
C HIS A 168 14.11 0.78 6.54
N PRO A 169 13.41 0.60 7.67
CA PRO A 169 13.43 -0.64 8.43
C PRO A 169 12.65 -1.73 7.68
N GLY A 170 13.11 -2.96 7.83
CA GLY A 170 12.45 -4.13 7.26
C GLY A 170 12.43 -4.20 5.73
N PRO A 171 11.52 -4.94 5.12
CA PRO A 171 11.45 -5.12 3.68
C PRO A 171 10.89 -3.89 2.96
N GLY A 172 11.47 -3.55 1.79
CA GLY A 172 11.07 -2.37 1.00
C GLY A 172 9.71 -2.50 0.30
N SER A 173 9.22 -3.72 0.14
CA SER A 173 7.84 -4.02 -0.29
C SER A 173 7.29 -5.12 0.60
N GLY A 174 6.81 -4.73 1.77
CA GLY A 174 6.35 -5.64 2.80
C GLY A 174 5.94 -4.89 4.06
N TYR A 175 5.95 -5.58 5.18
CA TYR A 175 5.48 -5.05 6.45
C TYR A 175 6.28 -5.57 7.63
N ILE A 176 6.20 -4.85 8.73
CA ILE A 176 6.72 -5.21 10.04
C ILE A 176 5.55 -5.23 11.01
N VAL A 177 5.44 -6.31 11.77
CA VAL A 177 4.54 -6.41 12.91
C VAL A 177 5.37 -6.33 14.17
N TYR A 178 5.11 -5.35 15.01
CA TYR A 178 5.76 -5.18 16.31
C TYR A 178 4.90 -5.81 17.41
N GLY A 179 5.50 -6.63 18.23
CA GLY A 179 4.90 -7.24 19.41
C GLY A 179 5.64 -6.87 20.69
N GLU A 180 5.17 -7.34 21.83
CA GLU A 180 5.81 -7.10 23.13
C GLU A 180 7.16 -7.80 23.25
N GLY A 181 7.28 -9.00 22.69
CA GLY A 181 8.47 -9.85 22.78
C GLY A 181 9.33 -9.90 21.52
N GLY A 182 9.03 -9.10 20.50
CA GLY A 182 9.79 -9.13 19.25
C GLY A 182 9.04 -8.53 18.08
N TYR A 183 9.49 -8.88 16.87
CA TYR A 183 8.87 -8.38 15.65
C TYR A 183 8.91 -9.41 14.52
N TYR A 184 8.00 -9.26 13.57
CA TYR A 184 7.94 -10.08 12.35
C TYR A 184 8.10 -9.20 11.10
N HIS A 185 8.97 -9.60 10.19
CA HIS A 185 9.12 -9.02 8.85
C HIS A 185 8.44 -9.92 7.82
N GLY A 186 7.45 -9.40 7.11
CA GLY A 186 6.71 -10.09 6.06
C GLY A 186 6.87 -9.44 4.71
N GLN A 187 7.03 -10.24 3.67
CA GLN A 187 7.02 -9.81 2.28
C GLN A 187 6.62 -10.98 1.37
N ARG A 188 6.50 -10.74 0.08
CA ARG A 188 6.14 -11.80 -0.88
C ARG A 188 7.06 -13.01 -0.78
N GLY A 189 6.47 -14.18 -0.51
CA GLY A 189 7.12 -15.49 -0.50
C GLY A 189 8.17 -15.70 0.57
N ARG A 190 8.34 -14.79 1.53
CA ARG A 190 9.27 -14.95 2.65
C ARG A 190 8.94 -14.06 3.85
N GLY A 191 9.43 -14.48 5.01
CA GLY A 191 9.32 -13.71 6.23
C GLY A 191 10.28 -14.21 7.29
N ALA A 192 10.41 -13.46 8.38
CA ALA A 192 11.19 -13.87 9.54
C ALA A 192 10.69 -13.15 10.80
N ALA A 193 10.66 -13.90 11.91
CA ALA A 193 10.37 -13.36 13.23
C ALA A 193 11.64 -13.31 14.07
N TYR A 194 11.76 -12.28 14.89
CA TYR A 194 12.90 -11.99 15.74
C TYR A 194 12.40 -11.59 17.14
N ASP A 195 13.21 -11.85 18.17
CA ASP A 195 13.00 -11.28 19.49
C ASP A 195 13.43 -9.80 19.56
N ASN A 196 13.30 -9.18 20.74
CA ASN A 196 13.67 -7.78 20.95
C ASN A 196 15.17 -7.51 20.83
N ASP A 197 16.01 -8.53 20.97
CA ASP A 197 17.47 -8.46 20.81
C ASP A 197 17.90 -8.69 19.35
N GLY A 198 16.93 -8.91 18.47
CA GLY A 198 17.17 -9.16 17.04
C GLY A 198 17.61 -10.60 16.74
N LYS A 199 17.51 -11.51 17.70
CA LYS A 199 17.81 -12.92 17.51
C LYS A 199 16.65 -13.58 16.74
N LEU A 200 17.01 -14.37 15.73
CA LEU A 200 16.04 -15.06 14.90
C LEU A 200 15.22 -16.09 15.70
N ILE A 201 13.91 -15.95 15.69
CA ILE A 201 12.95 -16.91 16.21
C ILE A 201 12.60 -17.94 15.13
N LYS A 202 12.15 -17.47 13.94
CA LYS A 202 11.72 -18.36 12.87
C LYS A 202 11.82 -17.68 11.50
N LYS A 203 12.25 -18.43 10.48
CA LYS A 203 12.17 -18.05 9.08
C LYS A 203 11.00 -18.71 8.40
N PHE A 204 10.43 -18.03 7.40
CA PHE A 204 9.35 -18.51 6.57
C PHE A 204 9.76 -18.43 5.11
N SER A 205 9.40 -19.44 4.34
CA SER A 205 9.62 -19.49 2.90
C SER A 205 8.34 -19.95 2.24
N GLY A 206 7.94 -19.26 1.19
CA GLY A 206 6.76 -19.53 0.40
C GLY A 206 7.04 -19.35 -1.09
N ASN A 207 5.98 -19.37 -1.89
CA ASN A 207 6.07 -19.21 -3.34
C ASN A 207 5.34 -17.97 -3.88
N SER A 208 4.96 -17.05 -2.98
CA SER A 208 4.18 -15.85 -3.32
C SER A 208 2.78 -16.14 -3.91
N GLY A 209 2.26 -17.34 -3.70
CA GLY A 209 0.98 -17.78 -4.26
C GLY A 209 1.04 -18.16 -5.75
N ASN A 210 2.22 -18.13 -6.38
CA ASN A 210 2.37 -18.44 -7.82
C ASN A 210 1.83 -19.82 -8.18
N GLY A 211 0.98 -19.89 -9.20
CA GLY A 211 0.28 -21.10 -9.64
C GLY A 211 -0.86 -21.52 -8.72
N LEU A 212 -0.70 -21.40 -7.41
CA LEU A 212 -1.71 -21.79 -6.42
C LEU A 212 -2.93 -20.86 -6.46
N HIS A 213 -2.71 -19.59 -6.71
CA HIS A 213 -3.78 -18.60 -6.79
C HIS A 213 -4.67 -18.83 -8.01
N GLN A 214 -4.06 -19.08 -9.17
CA GLN A 214 -4.76 -19.44 -10.40
C GLN A 214 -5.49 -20.77 -10.25
N LYS A 215 -4.84 -21.77 -9.63
CA LYS A 215 -5.48 -23.06 -9.34
C LYS A 215 -6.70 -22.88 -8.44
N ASN A 216 -6.59 -22.11 -7.37
CA ASN A 216 -7.70 -21.82 -6.46
C ASN A 216 -8.89 -21.17 -7.19
N PHE A 217 -8.64 -20.24 -8.11
CA PHE A 217 -9.68 -19.66 -8.95
C PHE A 217 -10.36 -20.72 -9.83
N LEU A 218 -9.56 -21.54 -10.52
CA LEU A 218 -10.08 -22.56 -11.43
C LEU A 218 -10.88 -23.65 -10.68
N ASP A 219 -10.45 -24.04 -9.48
CA ASP A 219 -11.18 -24.98 -8.65
C ASP A 219 -12.53 -24.39 -8.23
N ALA A 220 -12.57 -23.16 -7.72
CA ALA A 220 -13.80 -22.46 -7.37
C ALA A 220 -14.76 -22.32 -8.57
N VAL A 221 -14.23 -22.08 -9.79
CA VAL A 221 -15.03 -22.02 -11.03
C VAL A 221 -15.64 -23.38 -11.37
N ARG A 222 -14.86 -24.48 -11.26
CA ARG A 222 -15.34 -25.84 -11.56
C ARG A 222 -16.43 -26.28 -10.60
N ASP A 223 -16.21 -26.01 -9.32
CA ASP A 223 -17.12 -26.41 -8.24
C ASP A 223 -18.30 -25.44 -8.09
N ARG A 224 -18.24 -24.27 -8.76
CA ARG A 224 -19.20 -23.17 -8.64
C ARG A 224 -19.37 -22.70 -7.19
N ASP A 225 -18.28 -22.76 -6.43
CA ASP A 225 -18.26 -22.42 -5.01
C ASP A 225 -17.35 -21.22 -4.74
N ARG A 226 -17.96 -20.06 -4.53
CA ARG A 226 -17.29 -18.79 -4.19
C ARG A 226 -16.56 -18.87 -2.83
N SER A 227 -17.02 -19.70 -1.90
CA SER A 227 -16.42 -19.81 -0.56
C SER A 227 -15.02 -20.43 -0.57
N GLN A 228 -14.65 -21.12 -1.63
CA GLN A 228 -13.32 -21.70 -1.81
C GLN A 228 -12.25 -20.67 -2.19
N GLN A 229 -12.64 -19.45 -2.55
CA GLN A 229 -11.68 -18.44 -3.00
C GLN A 229 -10.88 -17.85 -1.83
N ASN A 230 -9.56 -17.85 -1.97
CA ASN A 230 -8.65 -17.23 -1.00
C ASN A 230 -8.70 -15.70 -1.04
N ALA A 231 -9.09 -15.11 -2.15
CA ALA A 231 -9.18 -13.68 -2.38
C ALA A 231 -10.49 -13.32 -3.11
N GLU A 232 -11.59 -13.53 -2.43
CA GLU A 232 -12.92 -13.19 -2.90
C GLU A 232 -13.07 -11.66 -3.07
N VAL A 233 -13.98 -11.22 -3.93
CA VAL A 233 -14.12 -9.80 -4.31
C VAL A 233 -14.38 -8.88 -3.12
N GLU A 234 -15.13 -9.31 -2.11
CA GLU A 234 -15.40 -8.53 -0.90
C GLU A 234 -14.12 -8.27 -0.09
N VAL A 235 -13.27 -9.29 0.03
CA VAL A 235 -11.94 -9.15 0.64
C VAL A 235 -11.09 -8.11 -0.10
N GLY A 236 -11.11 -8.18 -1.43
CA GLY A 236 -10.42 -7.23 -2.29
C GLY A 236 -10.98 -5.82 -2.18
N HIS A 237 -12.31 -5.67 -2.04
CA HIS A 237 -12.97 -4.39 -1.82
C HIS A 237 -12.43 -3.71 -0.55
N HIS A 238 -12.37 -4.42 0.56
CA HIS A 238 -11.85 -3.87 1.80
C HIS A 238 -10.36 -3.51 1.71
N SER A 239 -9.53 -4.37 1.12
CA SER A 239 -8.09 -4.08 0.98
C SER A 239 -7.82 -2.89 0.05
N THR A 240 -8.59 -2.76 -1.03
CA THR A 240 -8.55 -1.60 -1.91
C THR A 240 -9.10 -0.35 -1.21
N GLY A 241 -10.09 -0.52 -0.33
CA GLY A 241 -10.66 0.54 0.49
C GLY A 241 -9.60 1.28 1.31
N TRP A 242 -8.68 0.56 1.95
CA TRP A 242 -7.56 1.18 2.67
C TRP A 242 -6.68 2.05 1.75
N CYS A 243 -6.42 1.58 0.53
CA CYS A 243 -5.64 2.34 -0.45
C CYS A 243 -6.39 3.60 -0.92
N ASN A 244 -7.69 3.49 -1.16
CA ASN A 244 -8.53 4.61 -1.58
C ASN A 244 -8.64 5.66 -0.48
N LEU A 245 -8.81 5.24 0.78
CA LEU A 245 -8.81 6.14 1.94
C LEU A 245 -7.48 6.89 2.07
N ALA A 246 -6.35 6.21 1.85
CA ALA A 246 -5.03 6.85 1.81
C ALA A 246 -4.96 7.94 0.74
N ASN A 247 -5.48 7.66 -0.45
CA ASN A 247 -5.54 8.62 -1.54
C ASN A 247 -6.51 9.80 -1.26
N ILE A 248 -7.64 9.54 -0.61
CA ILE A 248 -8.57 10.57 -0.17
C ILE A 248 -7.91 11.48 0.85
N ALA A 249 -7.19 10.92 1.85
CA ALA A 249 -6.44 11.71 2.80
C ALA A 249 -5.44 12.64 2.08
N PHE A 250 -4.68 12.13 1.11
CA PHE A 250 -3.80 12.98 0.31
C PHE A 250 -4.55 14.10 -0.43
N GLN A 251 -5.70 13.78 -1.05
CA GLN A 251 -6.47 14.76 -1.83
C GLN A 251 -7.14 15.83 -0.95
N CYS A 252 -7.56 15.47 0.27
CA CYS A 252 -8.12 16.38 1.26
C CYS A 252 -7.05 17.16 2.04
N GLY A 253 -5.76 16.88 1.81
CA GLY A 253 -4.68 17.53 2.53
C GLY A 253 -4.41 18.96 2.07
N ASP A 254 -4.13 19.82 3.04
CA ASP A 254 -3.55 21.14 2.86
C ASP A 254 -2.02 21.09 2.95
N GLN A 255 -1.36 22.24 3.00
CA GLN A 255 0.09 22.30 3.17
C GLN A 255 0.53 21.54 4.43
N PHE A 256 1.61 20.77 4.32
CA PHE A 256 2.15 20.00 5.43
C PHE A 256 2.50 20.88 6.64
N SER A 257 2.06 20.45 7.82
CA SER A 257 2.37 21.06 9.12
C SER A 257 3.10 20.06 10.01
N SER A 258 4.32 20.40 10.43
CA SER A 258 5.09 19.59 11.37
C SER A 258 4.43 19.47 12.75
N ASP A 259 3.69 20.48 13.19
CA ASP A 259 3.00 20.43 14.49
C ASP A 259 1.79 19.50 14.42
N GLN A 260 1.01 19.58 13.34
CA GLN A 260 -0.09 18.64 13.10
C GLN A 260 0.41 17.19 12.98
N ALA A 261 1.55 16.96 12.31
CA ALA A 261 2.13 15.63 12.20
C ALA A 261 2.55 15.02 13.56
N LYS A 262 2.87 15.85 14.56
CA LYS A 262 3.24 15.41 15.91
C LYS A 262 2.04 15.02 16.80
N GLU A 263 0.80 15.31 16.37
CA GLU A 263 -0.40 14.89 17.10
C GLU A 263 -0.55 13.37 17.16
N ILE A 264 0.11 12.64 16.25
CA ILE A 264 0.14 11.18 16.25
C ILE A 264 1.32 10.71 17.11
N ASP A 265 1.04 10.37 18.35
CA ASP A 265 2.03 9.93 19.35
C ASP A 265 2.23 8.40 19.30
N ILE A 266 2.80 7.91 18.18
CA ILE A 266 3.28 6.54 18.06
C ILE A 266 4.68 6.51 17.42
N ALA A 267 5.55 5.67 17.96
CA ALA A 267 6.95 5.60 17.56
C ALA A 267 7.12 5.30 16.05
N GLN A 268 6.29 4.42 15.49
CA GLN A 268 6.34 4.05 14.07
C GLN A 268 6.02 5.23 13.15
N TRP A 269 5.09 6.09 13.54
CA TRP A 269 4.76 7.31 12.80
C TRP A 269 5.89 8.34 12.88
N SER A 270 6.37 8.63 14.08
CA SER A 270 7.47 9.57 14.28
C SER A 270 8.74 9.14 13.52
N THR A 271 9.04 7.84 13.52
CA THR A 271 10.16 7.28 12.74
C THR A 271 9.91 7.48 11.24
N LEU A 272 8.71 7.15 10.75
CA LEU A 272 8.35 7.35 9.34
C LEU A 272 8.48 8.81 8.90
N MET A 273 8.00 9.76 9.73
CA MET A 273 8.09 11.18 9.40
C MET A 273 9.54 11.67 9.31
N ASN A 274 10.40 11.24 10.23
CA ASN A 274 11.84 11.57 10.19
C ASN A 274 12.54 11.00 8.95
N GLU A 275 12.19 9.78 8.56
CA GLU A 275 12.72 9.16 7.34
C GLU A 275 12.23 9.89 6.08
N MET A 276 10.95 10.20 6.00
CA MET A 276 10.38 10.96 4.87
C MET A 276 10.99 12.35 4.74
N LYS A 277 11.18 13.04 5.87
CA LYS A 277 11.86 14.34 5.91
C LYS A 277 13.29 14.24 5.37
N SER A 278 14.06 13.29 5.87
CA SER A 278 15.45 13.08 5.42
C SER A 278 15.49 12.69 3.94
N HIS A 279 14.58 11.83 3.52
CA HIS A 279 14.52 11.36 2.13
C HIS A 279 14.15 12.46 1.14
N THR A 280 13.12 13.25 1.43
CA THR A 280 12.71 14.37 0.55
C THR A 280 13.77 15.46 0.51
N GLN A 281 14.45 15.72 1.63
CA GLN A 281 15.52 16.71 1.71
C GLN A 281 16.71 16.41 0.81
N VAL A 282 17.07 15.13 0.63
CA VAL A 282 18.12 14.70 -0.32
C VAL A 282 17.78 15.12 -1.76
N HIS A 283 16.51 15.23 -2.08
CA HIS A 283 16.00 15.70 -3.38
C HIS A 283 15.71 17.19 -3.42
N GLY A 284 16.11 17.96 -2.39
CA GLY A 284 15.88 19.40 -2.31
C GLY A 284 14.44 19.79 -1.93
N ILE A 285 13.61 18.84 -1.52
CA ILE A 285 12.21 19.08 -1.13
C ILE A 285 12.12 19.17 0.41
N LYS A 286 11.58 20.27 0.91
CA LYS A 286 11.23 20.44 2.31
C LYS A 286 9.83 19.91 2.57
N MET A 287 9.60 19.26 3.71
CA MET A 287 8.27 18.74 4.07
C MET A 287 7.24 19.88 4.18
N GLU A 288 7.63 21.03 4.69
CA GLU A 288 6.79 22.21 4.86
C GLU A 288 6.60 23.03 3.55
N SER A 289 7.02 22.48 2.39
CA SER A 289 6.78 23.12 1.10
C SER A 289 5.33 22.95 0.64
N ASP A 290 4.91 23.77 -0.31
CA ASP A 290 3.61 23.68 -1.00
C ASP A 290 3.42 22.39 -1.83
N GLN A 291 4.50 21.63 -2.05
CA GLN A 291 4.48 20.37 -2.79
C GLN A 291 4.08 19.17 -1.94
N ILE A 292 4.12 19.30 -0.62
CA ILE A 292 3.75 18.23 0.31
C ILE A 292 2.47 18.61 1.06
N ARG A 293 1.52 17.70 1.05
CA ARG A 293 0.22 17.87 1.70
C ARG A 293 0.12 16.99 2.94
N LEU A 294 -0.74 17.38 3.87
CA LEU A 294 -1.14 16.62 5.04
C LEU A 294 -2.62 16.84 5.30
N SER A 295 -3.38 15.77 5.47
CA SER A 295 -4.81 15.86 5.78
C SER A 295 -5.06 16.29 7.23
N PRO A 296 -6.24 16.79 7.58
CA PRO A 296 -6.72 16.68 8.95
C PRO A 296 -6.89 15.21 9.35
N MET A 297 -7.01 14.93 10.65
CA MET A 297 -7.48 13.62 11.12
C MET A 297 -8.92 13.45 10.65
N MET A 298 -9.19 12.42 9.86
CA MET A 298 -10.52 12.13 9.34
C MET A 298 -11.09 10.90 10.03
N GLU A 299 -12.30 11.00 10.56
CA GLU A 299 -13.02 9.90 11.16
C GLU A 299 -13.89 9.21 10.11
N LEU A 300 -13.92 7.90 10.15
CA LEU A 300 -14.67 7.06 9.22
C LEU A 300 -15.69 6.23 9.99
N ASN A 301 -16.88 6.09 9.42
CA ASN A 301 -17.77 5.02 9.81
C ASN A 301 -17.46 3.76 8.97
N PRO A 302 -16.77 2.75 9.52
CA PRO A 302 -16.34 1.59 8.76
C PRO A 302 -17.50 0.75 8.20
N GLU A 303 -18.65 0.73 8.90
CA GLU A 303 -19.84 -0.01 8.47
C GLU A 303 -20.52 0.68 7.28
N ALA A 304 -20.59 1.99 7.31
CA ALA A 304 -21.16 2.77 6.21
C ALA A 304 -20.16 2.99 5.05
N GLY A 305 -18.87 2.76 5.28
CA GLY A 305 -17.80 3.01 4.30
C GLY A 305 -17.69 4.48 3.88
N ARG A 306 -17.97 5.42 4.80
CA ARG A 306 -17.97 6.87 4.54
C ARG A 306 -17.55 7.68 5.76
N PHE A 307 -17.11 8.91 5.51
CA PHE A 307 -16.79 9.92 6.53
C PHE A 307 -18.03 10.55 7.13
#